data_96f8b8cbe7448345b3a94e9c0c99a6d4
#
_entry.id   96f8b8cbe7448345b3a94e9c0c99a6d4
#
_cell.length_a   1.000
_cell.length_b   1.000
_cell.length_c   1.000
_cell.angle_alpha   90.00
_cell.angle_beta   90.00
_cell.angle_gamma   90.00
#
_symmetry.space_group_name_H-M   'P 1'
#
loop_
_entity.id
_entity.type
_entity.pdbx_description
1 polymer ?
#
loop_
_entity_poly.entity_id
_entity_poly.type
_entity_poly.pdbx_seq_one_letter_code
_entity_poly.pdbx_strand_id
1 'polypeptide(L)'
;MDRRKWLVVIAVDLAMFLAALDSTVIGTAMPTVVASLGGLSLFSWVFSIYLLTSTAALPIFGRLSDLFGRRNMFVVAVWIFTGASALCGLATSMVFLIAARALQGIGAGGTFALSQAVFGEVFPPHERGRMQGYLAAVWGISALVGPLIGGLIVEYLGWRWTFFVNVPVGVAANYMLVVGLTGLTSQGTRRRIDYAGAACLVVSIVSLMLGLLEGQEGLDLLEVE
;
A
#
# COMPACT_ATOMS: atom_id res chain seq x y z
N MET A 1 19.57 18.49 -10.29
CA MET A 1 19.33 17.61 -9.11
C MET A 1 20.59 16.83 -8.81
N ASP A 2 21.00 16.77 -7.55
CA ASP A 2 22.13 15.98 -7.10
C ASP A 2 21.82 14.47 -7.26
N ARG A 3 22.86 13.64 -7.53
CA ARG A 3 22.76 12.18 -7.69
C ARG A 3 22.00 11.52 -6.53
N ARG A 4 22.18 12.04 -5.32
CA ARG A 4 21.52 11.55 -4.12
C ARG A 4 20.01 11.79 -4.14
N LYS A 5 19.57 12.98 -4.57
CA LYS A 5 18.13 13.30 -4.69
C LYS A 5 17.44 12.38 -5.69
N TRP A 6 18.11 12.03 -6.80
CA TRP A 6 17.59 11.08 -7.77
C TRP A 6 17.45 9.67 -7.19
N LEU A 7 18.41 9.22 -6.39
CA LEU A 7 18.29 7.91 -5.70
C LEU A 7 17.08 7.88 -4.75
N VAL A 8 16.81 8.97 -4.04
CA VAL A 8 15.63 9.08 -3.18
C VAL A 8 14.34 9.00 -4.00
N VAL A 9 14.25 9.75 -5.11
CA VAL A 9 13.06 9.71 -5.98
C VAL A 9 12.82 8.30 -6.49
N ILE A 10 13.83 7.66 -7.07
CA ILE A 10 13.69 6.31 -7.62
C ILE A 10 13.29 5.29 -6.53
N ALA A 11 13.90 5.39 -5.34
CA ALA A 11 13.57 4.49 -4.23
C ALA A 11 12.13 4.65 -3.75
N VAL A 12 11.67 5.89 -3.62
CA VAL A 12 10.28 6.21 -3.22
C VAL A 12 9.30 5.80 -4.31
N ASP A 13 9.58 6.15 -5.58
CA ASP A 13 8.71 5.80 -6.70
C ASP A 13 8.62 4.28 -6.92
N LEU A 14 9.72 3.54 -6.70
CA LEU A 14 9.71 2.08 -6.78
C LEU A 14 8.84 1.46 -5.66
N ALA A 15 8.93 1.99 -4.44
CA ALA A 15 8.07 1.55 -3.35
C ALA A 15 6.59 1.88 -3.59
N MET A 16 6.30 3.04 -4.19
CA MET A 16 4.95 3.42 -4.59
C MET A 16 4.42 2.60 -5.76
N PHE A 17 5.28 2.30 -6.74
CA PHE A 17 4.95 1.45 -7.88
C PHE A 17 4.51 0.06 -7.43
N LEU A 18 5.20 -0.51 -6.43
CA LEU A 18 4.84 -1.78 -5.82
C LEU A 18 3.39 -1.79 -5.32
N ALA A 19 2.98 -0.78 -4.52
CA ALA A 19 1.63 -0.68 -3.99
C ALA A 19 0.59 -0.36 -5.08
N ALA A 20 0.94 0.49 -6.04
CA ALA A 20 0.06 0.86 -7.15
C ALA A 20 -0.18 -0.30 -8.11
N LEU A 21 0.88 -1.06 -8.44
CA LEU A 21 0.77 -2.23 -9.31
C LEU A 21 -0.09 -3.31 -8.65
N ASP A 22 0.15 -3.61 -7.38
CA ASP A 22 -0.63 -4.59 -6.62
C ASP A 22 -2.13 -4.26 -6.62
N SER A 23 -2.49 -2.99 -6.40
CA SER A 23 -3.89 -2.55 -6.37
C SER A 23 -4.59 -2.67 -7.72
N THR A 24 -3.87 -2.60 -8.83
CA THR A 24 -4.43 -2.68 -10.18
C THR A 24 -4.44 -4.10 -10.74
N VAL A 25 -3.42 -4.90 -10.43
CA VAL A 25 -3.30 -6.30 -10.88
C VAL A 25 -4.33 -7.21 -10.21
N ILE A 26 -4.69 -6.95 -8.95
CA ILE A 26 -5.62 -7.81 -8.21
C ILE A 26 -6.99 -7.93 -8.89
N GLY A 27 -7.45 -6.86 -9.55
CA GLY A 27 -8.74 -6.87 -10.27
C GLY A 27 -8.82 -7.94 -11.35
N THR A 28 -7.74 -8.16 -12.09
CA THR A 28 -7.66 -9.19 -13.14
C THR A 28 -7.47 -10.60 -12.59
N ALA A 29 -6.88 -10.73 -11.40
CA ALA A 29 -6.64 -12.01 -10.75
C ALA A 29 -7.90 -12.57 -10.03
N MET A 30 -8.79 -11.71 -9.57
CA MET A 30 -9.91 -12.09 -8.69
C MET A 30 -10.85 -13.16 -9.23
N PRO A 31 -11.24 -13.19 -10.53
CA PRO A 31 -12.08 -14.28 -11.04
C PRO A 31 -11.43 -15.66 -10.85
N THR A 32 -10.12 -15.76 -11.11
CA THR A 32 -9.35 -17.01 -10.94
C THR A 32 -9.14 -17.35 -9.46
N VAL A 33 -8.97 -16.34 -8.59
CA VAL A 33 -8.90 -16.51 -7.14
C VAL A 33 -10.18 -17.12 -6.61
N VAL A 34 -11.35 -16.56 -6.99
CA VAL A 34 -12.66 -17.08 -6.58
C VAL A 34 -12.90 -18.48 -7.11
N ALA A 35 -12.52 -18.76 -8.35
CA ALA A 35 -12.62 -20.11 -8.92
C ALA A 35 -11.78 -21.14 -8.16
N SER A 36 -10.62 -20.73 -7.59
CA SER A 36 -9.70 -21.63 -6.90
C SER A 36 -9.94 -21.77 -5.40
N LEU A 37 -10.33 -20.69 -4.72
CA LEU A 37 -10.51 -20.64 -3.25
C LEU A 37 -11.99 -20.69 -2.83
N GLY A 38 -12.92 -20.49 -3.78
CA GLY A 38 -14.33 -20.28 -3.47
C GLY A 38 -14.60 -18.94 -2.81
N GLY A 39 -15.78 -18.80 -2.17
CA GLY A 39 -16.11 -17.63 -1.35
C GLY A 39 -16.46 -16.37 -2.16
N LEU A 40 -17.30 -16.50 -3.19
CA LEU A 40 -17.75 -15.37 -4.01
C LEU A 40 -18.36 -14.23 -3.17
N SER A 41 -19.08 -14.56 -2.10
CA SER A 41 -19.63 -13.58 -1.15
C SER A 41 -18.56 -12.73 -0.43
N LEU A 42 -17.33 -13.19 -0.40
CA LEU A 42 -16.21 -12.49 0.22
C LEU A 42 -15.35 -11.70 -0.78
N PHE A 43 -15.72 -11.70 -2.07
CA PHE A 43 -14.97 -11.04 -3.14
C PHE A 43 -14.67 -9.58 -2.83
N SER A 44 -15.69 -8.80 -2.47
CA SER A 44 -15.55 -7.37 -2.19
C SER A 44 -14.64 -7.10 -0.98
N TRP A 45 -14.61 -8.00 0.00
CA TRP A 45 -13.78 -7.86 1.19
C TRP A 45 -12.28 -7.89 0.90
N VAL A 46 -11.84 -8.55 -0.16
CA VAL A 46 -10.42 -8.57 -0.56
C VAL A 46 -9.91 -7.17 -0.91
N PHE A 47 -10.76 -6.35 -1.53
CA PHE A 47 -10.44 -4.95 -1.86
C PHE A 47 -10.69 -4.03 -0.66
N SER A 48 -11.86 -4.16 -0.03
CA SER A 48 -12.30 -3.28 1.03
C SER A 48 -11.38 -3.31 2.24
N ILE A 49 -10.94 -4.49 2.69
CA ILE A 49 -10.05 -4.61 3.84
C ILE A 49 -8.68 -3.97 3.59
N TYR A 50 -8.15 -4.11 2.37
CA TYR A 50 -6.92 -3.46 1.98
C TYR A 50 -7.04 -1.93 2.03
N LEU A 51 -8.11 -1.36 1.45
CA LEU A 51 -8.36 0.07 1.48
C LEU A 51 -8.57 0.58 2.92
N LEU A 52 -9.36 -0.13 3.70
CA LEU A 52 -9.66 0.21 5.09
C LEU A 52 -8.37 0.25 5.92
N THR A 53 -7.56 -0.80 5.86
CA THR A 53 -6.32 -0.88 6.63
C THR A 53 -5.26 0.08 6.11
N SER A 54 -5.18 0.33 4.80
CA SER A 54 -4.24 1.30 4.24
C SER A 54 -4.58 2.73 4.67
N THR A 55 -5.87 3.10 4.65
CA THR A 55 -6.32 4.42 5.09
C THR A 55 -6.08 4.62 6.59
N ALA A 56 -6.39 3.60 7.42
CA ALA A 56 -6.13 3.64 8.85
C ALA A 56 -4.64 3.72 9.20
N ALA A 57 -3.77 3.13 8.38
CA ALA A 57 -2.33 3.15 8.58
C ALA A 57 -1.67 4.50 8.28
N LEU A 58 -2.26 5.34 7.42
CA LEU A 58 -1.70 6.63 7.01
C LEU A 58 -1.28 7.52 8.19
N PRO A 59 -2.18 7.90 9.11
CA PRO A 59 -1.82 8.76 10.23
C PRO A 59 -0.89 8.07 11.23
N ILE A 60 -1.00 6.75 11.38
CA ILE A 60 -0.16 5.97 12.29
C ILE A 60 1.30 6.03 11.83
N PHE A 61 1.57 5.68 10.56
CA PHE A 61 2.92 5.72 10.01
C PHE A 61 3.47 7.15 9.91
N GLY A 62 2.63 8.15 9.60
CA GLY A 62 3.01 9.54 9.68
C GLY A 62 3.60 9.87 11.05
N ARG A 63 2.86 9.54 12.11
CA ARG A 63 3.28 9.80 13.49
C ARG A 63 4.48 8.96 13.94
N LEU A 64 4.49 7.67 13.64
CA LEU A 64 5.60 6.78 13.97
C LEU A 64 6.90 7.24 13.29
N SER A 65 6.81 7.78 12.08
CA SER A 65 7.98 8.27 11.35
C SER A 65 8.62 9.50 12.00
N ASP A 66 7.83 10.34 12.65
CA ASP A 66 8.34 11.48 13.41
C ASP A 66 9.11 11.06 14.68
N LEU A 67 8.77 9.88 15.24
CA LEU A 67 9.38 9.35 16.48
C LEU A 67 10.59 8.44 16.20
N PHE A 68 10.44 7.51 15.28
CA PHE A 68 11.43 6.46 15.01
C PHE A 68 12.29 6.75 13.77
N GLY A 69 12.03 7.89 13.11
CA GLY A 69 12.73 8.31 11.91
C GLY A 69 12.10 7.78 10.62
N ARG A 70 12.00 8.65 9.62
CA ARG A 70 11.29 8.38 8.36
C ARG A 70 11.88 7.21 7.59
N ARG A 71 13.21 7.12 7.51
CA ARG A 71 13.90 6.02 6.84
C ARG A 71 13.52 4.66 7.41
N ASN A 72 13.61 4.50 8.74
CA ASN A 72 13.37 3.22 9.40
C ASN A 72 11.91 2.79 9.22
N MET A 73 10.98 3.73 9.42
CA MET A 73 9.56 3.44 9.26
C MET A 73 9.18 3.14 7.81
N PHE A 74 9.83 3.77 6.83
CA PHE A 74 9.62 3.47 5.42
C PHE A 74 10.07 2.04 5.08
N VAL A 75 11.26 1.67 5.49
CA VAL A 75 11.77 0.30 5.34
C VAL A 75 10.84 -0.72 5.99
N VAL A 76 10.34 -0.43 7.20
CA VAL A 76 9.37 -1.30 7.89
C VAL A 76 8.06 -1.41 7.10
N ALA A 77 7.51 -0.30 6.60
CA ALA A 77 6.27 -0.31 5.83
C ALA A 77 6.38 -1.17 4.56
N VAL A 78 7.49 -1.03 3.81
CA VAL A 78 7.73 -1.82 2.60
C VAL A 78 7.98 -3.29 2.93
N TRP A 79 8.63 -3.62 4.06
CA TRP A 79 8.77 -5.00 4.52
C TRP A 79 7.45 -5.63 4.94
N ILE A 80 6.57 -4.88 5.63
CA ILE A 80 5.21 -5.35 5.95
C ILE A 80 4.46 -5.64 4.67
N PHE A 81 4.48 -4.72 3.70
CA PHE A 81 3.83 -4.92 2.41
C PHE A 81 4.35 -6.16 1.68
N THR A 82 5.67 -6.28 1.55
CA THR A 82 6.33 -7.37 0.83
C THR A 82 6.07 -8.73 1.48
N GLY A 83 6.19 -8.80 2.81
CA GLY A 83 5.91 -10.02 3.55
C GLY A 83 4.44 -10.43 3.48
N ALA A 84 3.52 -9.46 3.62
CA ALA A 84 2.09 -9.71 3.47
C ALA A 84 1.73 -10.13 2.04
N SER A 85 2.39 -9.58 1.03
CA SER A 85 2.21 -10.01 -0.36
C SER A 85 2.62 -11.48 -0.55
N ALA A 86 3.74 -11.90 0.03
CA ALA A 86 4.13 -13.32 0.02
C ALA A 86 3.06 -14.21 0.70
N LEU A 87 2.49 -13.76 1.82
CA LEU A 87 1.38 -14.47 2.49
C LEU A 87 0.13 -14.54 1.59
N CYS A 88 -0.21 -13.48 0.86
CA CYS A 88 -1.31 -13.51 -0.10
C CYS A 88 -1.09 -14.59 -1.17
N GLY A 89 0.13 -14.70 -1.70
CA GLY A 89 0.49 -15.74 -2.67
C GLY A 89 0.42 -17.18 -2.13
N LEU A 90 0.59 -17.34 -0.80
CA LEU A 90 0.49 -18.63 -0.09
C LEU A 90 -0.95 -18.94 0.39
N ALA A 91 -1.93 -18.08 0.09
CA ALA A 91 -3.29 -18.25 0.61
C ALA A 91 -3.93 -19.57 0.15
N THR A 92 -4.50 -20.28 1.12
CA THR A 92 -5.21 -21.56 0.93
C THR A 92 -6.73 -21.42 1.09
N SER A 93 -7.20 -20.27 1.57
CA SER A 93 -8.62 -19.94 1.72
C SER A 93 -8.85 -18.44 1.50
N MET A 94 -10.10 -18.07 1.15
CA MET A 94 -10.47 -16.66 0.97
C MET A 94 -10.29 -15.86 2.26
N VAL A 95 -10.62 -16.42 3.42
CA VAL A 95 -10.44 -15.76 4.73
C VAL A 95 -8.97 -15.49 5.01
N PHE A 96 -8.08 -16.44 4.72
CA PHE A 96 -6.64 -16.23 4.87
C PHE A 96 -6.15 -15.12 3.94
N LEU A 97 -6.62 -15.10 2.68
CA LEU A 97 -6.28 -14.05 1.71
C LEU A 97 -6.70 -12.68 2.24
N ILE A 98 -7.93 -12.54 2.76
CA ILE A 98 -8.45 -11.30 3.35
C ILE A 98 -7.56 -10.85 4.53
N ALA A 99 -7.19 -11.75 5.44
CA ALA A 99 -6.31 -11.42 6.56
C ALA A 99 -4.92 -10.95 6.08
N ALA A 100 -4.35 -11.62 5.09
CA ALA A 100 -3.07 -11.21 4.49
C ALA A 100 -3.18 -9.85 3.76
N ARG A 101 -4.32 -9.59 3.09
CA ARG A 101 -4.62 -8.30 2.46
C ARG A 101 -4.74 -7.17 3.48
N ALA A 102 -5.31 -7.45 4.67
CA ALA A 102 -5.34 -6.48 5.76
C ALA A 102 -3.92 -6.05 6.18
N LEU A 103 -3.00 -7.01 6.35
CA LEU A 103 -1.60 -6.72 6.65
C LEU A 103 -0.91 -5.97 5.50
N GLN A 104 -1.18 -6.36 4.27
CA GLN A 104 -0.62 -5.71 3.07
C GLN A 104 -1.09 -4.26 2.96
N GLY A 105 -2.36 -3.98 3.26
CA GLY A 105 -2.90 -2.63 3.33
C GLY A 105 -2.18 -1.75 4.35
N ILE A 106 -1.85 -2.28 5.54
CA ILE A 106 -1.06 -1.54 6.55
C ILE A 106 0.29 -1.11 5.95
N GLY A 107 0.99 -2.01 5.27
CA GLY A 107 2.26 -1.68 4.59
C GLY A 107 2.09 -0.65 3.47
N ALA A 108 1.02 -0.76 2.68
CA ALA A 108 0.71 0.18 1.60
C ALA A 108 0.43 1.59 2.12
N GLY A 109 -0.42 1.72 3.15
CA GLY A 109 -0.71 3.00 3.79
C GLY A 109 0.53 3.65 4.38
N GLY A 110 1.39 2.86 5.05
CA GLY A 110 2.68 3.32 5.55
C GLY A 110 3.59 3.80 4.42
N THR A 111 3.69 3.05 3.34
CA THR A 111 4.48 3.42 2.15
C THR A 111 3.99 4.74 1.54
N PHE A 112 2.68 4.92 1.40
CA PHE A 112 2.09 6.16 0.89
C PHE A 112 2.37 7.37 1.79
N ALA A 113 2.10 7.24 3.10
CA ALA A 113 2.33 8.32 4.07
C ALA A 113 3.79 8.77 4.09
N LEU A 114 4.72 7.80 4.05
CA LEU A 114 6.14 8.07 4.13
C LEU A 114 6.73 8.61 2.83
N SER A 115 6.18 8.25 1.68
CA SER A 115 6.53 8.85 0.39
C SER A 115 6.27 10.35 0.41
N GLN A 116 5.10 10.77 0.90
CA GLN A 116 4.74 12.18 1.03
C GLN A 116 5.66 12.90 2.03
N ALA A 117 5.92 12.27 3.18
CA ALA A 117 6.76 12.83 4.23
C ALA A 117 8.23 13.01 3.78
N VAL A 118 8.79 12.02 3.07
CA VAL A 118 10.16 12.07 2.54
C VAL A 118 10.30 13.15 1.47
N PHE A 119 9.35 13.25 0.54
CA PHE A 119 9.39 14.31 -0.47
C PHE A 119 9.24 15.71 0.15
N GLY A 120 8.40 15.85 1.18
CA GLY A 120 8.27 17.09 1.93
C GLY A 120 9.53 17.51 2.70
N GLU A 121 10.41 16.57 3.08
CA GLU A 121 11.66 16.85 3.78
C GLU A 121 12.85 17.10 2.83
N VAL A 122 12.96 16.29 1.78
CA VAL A 122 14.10 16.29 0.86
C VAL A 122 14.04 17.43 -0.15
N PHE A 123 12.82 17.84 -0.53
CA PHE A 123 12.61 18.81 -1.60
C PHE A 123 12.04 20.13 -1.09
N PRO A 124 12.59 21.28 -1.56
CA PRO A 124 12.06 22.59 -1.25
C PRO A 124 10.65 22.77 -1.85
N PRO A 125 9.82 23.69 -1.32
CA PRO A 125 8.41 23.84 -1.74
C PRO A 125 8.19 23.97 -3.23
N HIS A 126 9.09 24.65 -3.94
CA HIS A 126 8.99 24.86 -5.39
C HIS A 126 9.27 23.60 -6.24
N GLU A 127 9.95 22.59 -5.67
CA GLU A 127 10.20 21.30 -6.34
C GLU A 127 9.12 20.25 -6.01
N ARG A 128 8.35 20.42 -4.93
CA ARG A 128 7.39 19.40 -4.45
C ARG A 128 6.31 19.08 -5.47
N GLY A 129 5.81 20.07 -6.19
CA GLY A 129 4.82 19.84 -7.25
C GLY A 129 5.32 18.90 -8.34
N ARG A 130 6.60 19.01 -8.71
CA ARG A 130 7.24 18.10 -9.67
C ARG A 130 7.37 16.67 -9.12
N MET A 131 7.70 16.54 -7.83
CA MET A 131 7.78 15.23 -7.17
C MET A 131 6.41 14.56 -7.08
N GLN A 132 5.35 15.32 -6.79
CA GLN A 132 3.97 14.81 -6.86
C GLN A 132 3.59 14.35 -8.27
N GLY A 133 4.11 15.04 -9.31
CA GLY A 133 3.94 14.60 -10.70
C GLY A 133 4.56 13.23 -10.98
N TYR A 134 5.70 12.90 -10.39
CA TYR A 134 6.31 11.56 -10.52
C TYR A 134 5.46 10.49 -9.81
N LEU A 135 4.99 10.75 -8.58
CA LEU A 135 4.07 9.82 -7.90
C LEU A 135 2.76 9.61 -8.70
N ALA A 136 2.20 10.68 -9.25
CA ALA A 136 1.01 10.56 -10.09
C ALA A 136 1.28 9.76 -11.37
N ALA A 137 2.46 9.93 -11.98
CA ALA A 137 2.86 9.16 -13.15
C ALA A 137 3.02 7.66 -12.83
N VAL A 138 3.57 7.32 -11.64
CA VAL A 138 3.65 5.94 -11.16
C VAL A 138 2.26 5.30 -11.09
N TRP A 139 1.27 6.00 -10.51
CA TRP A 139 -0.11 5.51 -10.45
C TRP A 139 -0.74 5.38 -11.83
N GLY A 140 -0.55 6.37 -12.72
CA GLY A 140 -1.06 6.34 -14.08
C GLY A 140 -0.48 5.20 -14.91
N ILE A 141 0.84 4.96 -14.82
CA ILE A 141 1.51 3.85 -15.49
C ILE A 141 1.01 2.50 -14.92
N SER A 142 0.89 2.39 -13.60
CA SER A 142 0.41 1.17 -12.95
C SER A 142 -1.04 0.86 -13.36
N ALA A 143 -1.90 1.87 -13.49
CA ALA A 143 -3.28 1.69 -13.92
C ALA A 143 -3.39 1.15 -15.36
N LEU A 144 -2.47 1.56 -16.24
CA LEU A 144 -2.44 1.10 -17.63
C LEU A 144 -1.77 -0.28 -17.77
N VAL A 145 -0.63 -0.46 -17.12
CA VAL A 145 0.23 -1.63 -17.27
C VAL A 145 -0.22 -2.78 -16.36
N GLY A 146 -0.81 -2.45 -15.20
CA GLY A 146 -1.25 -3.43 -14.20
C GLY A 146 -2.20 -4.49 -14.74
N PRO A 147 -3.34 -4.14 -15.35
CA PRO A 147 -4.26 -5.12 -15.90
C PRO A 147 -3.63 -5.99 -16.99
N LEU A 148 -2.74 -5.42 -17.82
CA LEU A 148 -2.04 -6.16 -18.88
C LEU A 148 -1.07 -7.19 -18.29
N ILE A 149 -0.19 -6.75 -17.38
CA ILE A 149 0.75 -7.63 -16.68
C ILE A 149 0.00 -8.65 -15.83
N GLY A 150 -1.03 -8.21 -15.12
CA GLY A 150 -1.87 -9.08 -14.29
C GLY A 150 -2.54 -10.19 -15.09
N GLY A 151 -3.13 -9.86 -16.24
CA GLY A 151 -3.72 -10.84 -17.15
C GLY A 151 -2.71 -11.87 -17.62
N LEU A 152 -1.53 -11.43 -18.11
CA LEU A 152 -0.46 -12.34 -18.55
C LEU A 152 0.04 -13.24 -17.40
N ILE A 153 0.26 -12.67 -16.20
CA ILE A 153 0.69 -13.47 -15.04
C ILE A 153 -0.36 -14.53 -14.70
N VAL A 154 -1.63 -14.16 -14.66
CA VAL A 154 -2.72 -15.08 -14.31
C VAL A 154 -2.85 -16.19 -15.33
N GLU A 155 -2.74 -15.88 -16.62
CA GLU A 155 -2.86 -16.84 -17.71
C GLU A 155 -1.72 -17.86 -17.75
N TYR A 156 -0.45 -17.42 -17.60
CA TYR A 156 0.71 -18.28 -17.79
C TYR A 156 1.27 -18.88 -16.50
N LEU A 157 1.15 -18.16 -15.36
CA LEU A 157 1.77 -18.56 -14.10
C LEU A 157 0.74 -18.83 -12.98
N GLY A 158 -0.50 -18.35 -13.17
CA GLY A 158 -1.55 -18.44 -12.18
C GLY A 158 -1.57 -17.26 -11.23
N TRP A 159 -2.74 -17.05 -10.59
CA TRP A 159 -3.05 -15.88 -9.77
C TRP A 159 -2.09 -15.65 -8.57
N ARG A 160 -1.50 -16.69 -8.00
CA ARG A 160 -0.56 -16.56 -6.88
C ARG A 160 0.67 -15.74 -7.22
N TRP A 161 1.11 -15.80 -8.46
CA TRP A 161 2.26 -15.05 -8.95
C TRP A 161 2.02 -13.54 -9.02
N THR A 162 0.77 -13.09 -9.06
CA THR A 162 0.45 -11.65 -8.98
C THR A 162 0.93 -11.04 -7.65
N PHE A 163 0.99 -11.85 -6.60
CA PHE A 163 1.53 -11.45 -5.30
C PHE A 163 3.02 -11.72 -5.17
N PHE A 164 3.52 -12.85 -5.69
CA PHE A 164 4.94 -13.17 -5.58
C PHE A 164 5.83 -12.23 -6.37
N VAL A 165 5.36 -11.64 -7.47
CA VAL A 165 6.12 -10.65 -8.24
C VAL A 165 6.46 -9.41 -7.41
N ASN A 166 5.66 -9.09 -6.38
CA ASN A 166 5.92 -8.01 -5.47
C ASN A 166 7.14 -8.27 -4.55
N VAL A 167 7.51 -9.52 -4.33
CA VAL A 167 8.60 -9.87 -3.40
C VAL A 167 9.96 -9.38 -3.91
N PRO A 168 10.43 -9.74 -5.11
CA PRO A 168 11.72 -9.24 -5.61
C PRO A 168 11.72 -7.72 -5.78
N VAL A 169 10.61 -7.11 -6.20
CA VAL A 169 10.49 -5.66 -6.33
C VAL A 169 10.55 -4.98 -4.97
N GLY A 170 9.87 -5.54 -3.95
CA GLY A 170 9.89 -5.03 -2.59
C GLY A 170 11.27 -5.13 -1.93
N VAL A 171 12.01 -6.21 -2.17
CA VAL A 171 13.39 -6.35 -1.70
C VAL A 171 14.30 -5.29 -2.36
N ALA A 172 14.15 -5.08 -3.68
CA ALA A 172 14.91 -4.06 -4.41
C ALA A 172 14.55 -2.64 -3.92
N ALA A 173 13.26 -2.34 -3.71
CA ALA A 173 12.81 -1.07 -3.16
C ALA A 173 13.40 -0.83 -1.76
N ASN A 174 13.35 -1.82 -0.87
CA ASN A 174 13.94 -1.71 0.46
C ASN A 174 15.44 -1.47 0.42
N TYR A 175 16.16 -2.18 -0.43
CA TYR A 175 17.61 -1.94 -0.61
C TYR A 175 17.87 -0.50 -1.05
N MET A 176 17.13 0.00 -2.04
CA MET A 176 17.28 1.38 -2.53
C MET A 176 16.89 2.42 -1.47
N LEU A 177 15.86 2.17 -0.65
CA LEU A 177 15.48 3.02 0.47
C LEU A 177 16.58 3.10 1.52
N VAL A 178 17.17 1.95 1.88
CA VAL A 178 18.29 1.89 2.83
C VAL A 178 19.48 2.70 2.35
N VAL A 179 19.84 2.60 1.07
CA VAL A 179 20.97 3.33 0.48
C VAL A 179 20.64 4.81 0.22
N GLY A 180 19.47 5.09 -0.39
CA GLY A 180 19.08 6.43 -0.81
C GLY A 180 18.76 7.37 0.35
N LEU A 181 18.15 6.85 1.43
CA LEU A 181 17.78 7.63 2.61
C LEU A 181 18.89 7.68 3.68
N THR A 182 20.11 7.22 3.39
CA THR A 182 21.24 7.31 4.30
C THR A 182 21.50 8.78 4.66
N GLY A 183 21.48 9.12 5.96
CA GLY A 183 21.71 10.49 6.45
C GLY A 183 20.46 11.39 6.50
N LEU A 184 19.28 10.90 6.15
CA LEU A 184 18.03 11.47 6.61
C LEU A 184 17.76 10.96 8.04
N THR A 185 18.57 11.45 8.98
CA THR A 185 18.29 11.26 10.39
C THR A 185 17.34 12.38 10.80
N SER A 186 16.04 12.11 10.71
CA SER A 186 15.08 12.90 11.47
C SER A 186 15.55 12.78 12.94
N GLN A 187 15.97 13.88 13.53
CA GLN A 187 16.13 13.92 14.98
C GLN A 187 14.70 13.77 15.53
N GLY A 188 14.39 12.55 15.96
CA GLY A 188 13.11 12.23 16.55
C GLY A 188 12.83 13.26 17.66
N THR A 189 11.93 14.18 17.40
CA THR A 189 11.46 15.05 18.46
C THR A 189 10.74 14.15 19.44
N ARG A 190 11.25 14.07 20.68
CA ARG A 190 10.62 13.36 21.81
C ARG A 190 9.26 14.00 22.18
N ARG A 191 8.34 14.03 21.23
CA ARG A 191 6.95 14.40 21.52
C ARG A 191 6.20 13.15 21.94
N ARG A 192 5.45 13.26 23.05
CA ARG A 192 4.59 12.16 23.53
C ARG A 192 3.60 11.76 22.44
N ILE A 193 3.42 10.45 22.27
CA ILE A 193 2.39 9.93 21.38
C ILE A 193 1.05 10.17 22.04
N ASP A 194 0.15 10.82 21.34
CA ASP A 194 -1.26 10.88 21.70
C ASP A 194 -1.94 9.58 21.18
N TYR A 195 -1.85 8.53 22.00
CA TYR A 195 -2.46 7.24 21.68
C TYR A 195 -3.99 7.35 21.62
N ALA A 196 -4.61 8.21 22.44
CA ALA A 196 -6.04 8.39 22.46
C ALA A 196 -6.54 9.07 21.17
N GLY A 197 -5.88 10.15 20.74
CA GLY A 197 -6.19 10.82 19.48
C GLY A 197 -5.97 9.91 18.27
N ALA A 198 -4.88 9.13 18.25
CA ALA A 198 -4.62 8.17 17.18
C ALA A 198 -5.68 7.06 17.13
N ALA A 199 -6.08 6.51 18.28
CA ALA A 199 -7.13 5.50 18.37
C ALA A 199 -8.49 6.06 17.93
N CYS A 200 -8.89 7.25 18.38
CA CYS A 200 -10.12 7.92 17.97
C CYS A 200 -10.15 8.15 16.45
N LEU A 201 -9.05 8.57 15.87
CA LEU A 201 -8.93 8.81 14.43
C LEU A 201 -9.08 7.51 13.63
N VAL A 202 -8.40 6.45 14.06
CA VAL A 202 -8.52 5.12 13.41
C VAL A 202 -9.95 4.60 13.53
N VAL A 203 -10.55 4.65 14.73
CA VAL A 203 -11.95 4.22 14.94
C VAL A 203 -12.91 5.02 14.06
N SER A 204 -12.74 6.35 13.98
CA SER A 204 -13.58 7.20 13.14
C SER A 204 -13.48 6.85 11.66
N ILE A 205 -12.26 6.65 11.14
CA ILE A 205 -12.03 6.25 9.74
C ILE A 205 -12.63 4.88 9.47
N VAL A 206 -12.37 3.91 10.35
CA VAL A 206 -12.89 2.54 10.20
C VAL A 206 -14.41 2.52 10.24
N SER A 207 -15.03 3.21 11.22
CA SER A 207 -16.49 3.28 11.34
C SER A 207 -17.13 3.96 10.14
N LEU A 208 -16.53 5.06 9.65
CA LEU A 208 -17.03 5.74 8.44
C LEU A 208 -16.95 4.82 7.21
N MET A 209 -15.81 4.14 7.03
CA MET A 209 -15.61 3.24 5.89
C MET A 209 -16.56 2.04 5.94
N LEU A 210 -16.76 1.43 7.11
CA LEU A 210 -17.71 0.33 7.30
C LEU A 210 -19.15 0.79 7.05
N GLY A 211 -19.54 1.96 7.58
CA GLY A 211 -20.88 2.51 7.35
C GLY A 211 -21.17 2.81 5.88
N LEU A 212 -20.15 3.24 5.11
CA LEU A 212 -20.30 3.42 3.66
C LEU A 212 -20.41 2.09 2.92
N LEU A 213 -19.68 1.05 3.35
CA LEU A 213 -19.76 -0.28 2.74
C LEU A 213 -21.12 -0.94 3.00
N GLU A 214 -21.62 -0.91 4.24
CA GLU A 214 -22.94 -1.42 4.58
C GLU A 214 -24.08 -0.63 3.91
N GLY A 215 -23.91 0.68 3.77
CA GLY A 215 -24.85 1.54 3.06
C GLY A 215 -24.99 1.20 1.58
N GLN A 216 -23.92 0.77 0.91
CA GLN A 216 -23.96 0.31 -0.48
C GLN A 216 -24.70 -1.04 -0.61
N GLU A 217 -24.44 -2.01 0.28
CA GLU A 217 -25.16 -3.28 0.26
C GLU A 217 -26.67 -3.08 0.51
N GLY A 218 -27.05 -2.13 1.36
CA GLY A 218 -28.46 -1.78 1.61
C GLY A 218 -29.15 -1.11 0.41
N LEU A 219 -28.42 -0.31 -0.38
CA LEU A 219 -28.98 0.33 -1.59
C LEU A 219 -29.15 -0.67 -2.74
N ASP A 220 -28.19 -1.59 -2.91
CA ASP A 220 -28.27 -2.64 -3.93
C ASP A 220 -29.46 -3.59 -3.70
N LEU A 221 -29.87 -3.80 -2.45
CA LEU A 221 -31.06 -4.60 -2.11
C LEU A 221 -32.39 -3.88 -2.45
N LEU A 222 -32.38 -2.54 -2.46
CA LEU A 222 -33.56 -1.73 -2.79
C LEU A 222 -33.77 -1.54 -4.32
N GLU A 223 -32.69 -1.72 -5.12
CA GLU A 223 -32.78 -1.64 -6.58
C GLU A 223 -33.22 -2.95 -7.25
N VAL A 224 -33.30 -4.05 -6.50
CA VAL A 224 -33.68 -5.39 -7.00
C VAL A 224 -35.17 -5.70 -6.76
N GLU A 225 -35.91 -4.84 -6.06
CA GLU A 225 -37.38 -4.91 -5.92
C GLU A 225 -38.07 -3.99 -6.94
#